data_9a2451f05fabcbc657d1813cb3edb4e6
#
_entry.id   9a2451f05fabcbc657d1813cb3edb4e6
#
_cell.length_a   1.000
_cell.length_b   1.000
_cell.length_c   1.000
_cell.angle_alpha   90.00
_cell.angle_beta   90.00
_cell.angle_gamma   90.00
#
_symmetry.space_group_name_H-M   'P 1'
#
loop_
_entity.id
_entity.type
_entity.pdbx_description
1 polymer ?
#
loop_
_entity_poly.entity_id
_entity_poly.type
_entity_poly.pdbx_seq_one_letter_code
_entity_poly.pdbx_strand_id
1 'polypeptide(L)'
;MRIAGGTAKRITRRIINFIFVIWGVVTLSFCLQVFTGTDPAEMIVRKVNVFATEEQIQAVREELGLDAPFLERYTDYIKGVLTGDLGTAITNRQPVIENIKDALPVTCMLVVMAMAWVVIFTVLIAAISVIRKGGIFDNVMRIICIIGICVPSFWLALILLTAFAVQIPIFSVISDGSFKSLILPSVAMAVPIICIAARVLRAAVLNELKSDYVTYARARGFSNAQIVYGEVLRNALPAAITLFAQYCAALFGTSALVESVFSIQGLGIYLMESCESMDIYGISGSILVCGVLFVLFNTLADLLSSAICPAYRRKTV
;
A
#
# COMPACT_ATOMS: atom_id res chain seq x y z
N MET A 1 28.56 26.99 6.65
CA MET A 1 28.67 26.46 5.28
C MET A 1 28.79 24.93 5.18
N ARG A 2 29.12 24.18 6.23
CA ARG A 2 29.21 22.68 6.22
C ARG A 2 27.86 21.93 6.32
N ILE A 3 26.76 22.57 6.66
CA ILE A 3 25.44 21.93 6.86
C ILE A 3 24.71 21.68 5.52
N ALA A 4 24.93 22.53 4.51
CA ALA A 4 24.29 22.40 3.20
C ALA A 4 24.81 21.21 2.35
N GLY A 5 26.09 20.86 2.46
CA GLY A 5 26.70 19.75 1.70
C GLY A 5 26.19 18.36 2.12
N GLY A 6 25.88 18.16 3.40
CA GLY A 6 25.36 16.89 3.91
C GLY A 6 23.91 16.63 3.49
N THR A 7 23.11 17.67 3.36
CA THR A 7 21.70 17.57 2.94
C THR A 7 21.59 17.28 1.45
N ALA A 8 22.38 17.97 0.62
CA ALA A 8 22.42 17.73 -0.83
C ALA A 8 22.85 16.28 -1.15
N LYS A 9 23.92 15.79 -0.54
CA LYS A 9 24.41 14.40 -0.74
C LYS A 9 23.35 13.35 -0.35
N ARG A 10 22.57 13.60 0.70
CA ARG A 10 21.47 12.70 1.10
C ARG A 10 20.32 12.71 0.10
N ILE A 11 19.90 13.89 -0.37
CA ILE A 11 18.86 14.02 -1.39
C ILE A 11 19.30 13.31 -2.67
N THR A 12 20.53 13.54 -3.13
CA THR A 12 21.08 12.87 -4.32
C THR A 12 21.07 11.34 -4.16
N ARG A 13 21.51 10.81 -3.01
CA ARG A 13 21.50 9.37 -2.75
C ARG A 13 20.07 8.79 -2.75
N ARG A 14 19.10 9.53 -2.23
CA ARG A 14 17.68 9.10 -2.24
C ARG A 14 17.11 9.08 -3.65
N ILE A 15 17.40 10.11 -4.45
CA ILE A 15 16.99 10.15 -5.86
C ILE A 15 17.60 8.99 -6.65
N ILE A 16 18.88 8.73 -6.45
CA ILE A 16 19.56 7.59 -7.10
C ILE A 16 18.90 6.27 -6.70
N ASN A 17 18.66 6.05 -5.41
CA ASN A 17 17.97 4.85 -4.92
C ASN A 17 16.56 4.74 -5.50
N PHE A 18 15.80 5.84 -5.56
CA PHE A 18 14.46 5.89 -6.13
C PHE A 18 14.49 5.46 -7.61
N ILE A 19 15.38 6.06 -8.41
CA ILE A 19 15.54 5.72 -9.83
C ILE A 19 15.95 4.25 -9.99
N PHE A 20 16.91 3.77 -9.18
CA PHE A 20 17.36 2.39 -9.24
C PHE A 20 16.26 1.38 -8.92
N VAL A 21 15.44 1.66 -7.92
CA VAL A 21 14.32 0.77 -7.55
C VAL A 21 13.23 0.79 -8.62
N ILE A 22 12.89 1.96 -9.17
CA ILE A 22 11.93 2.05 -10.29
C ILE A 22 12.47 1.28 -11.50
N TRP A 23 13.73 1.46 -11.86
CA TRP A 23 14.34 0.68 -12.93
C TRP A 23 14.26 -0.82 -12.66
N GLY A 24 14.50 -1.26 -11.43
CA GLY A 24 14.32 -2.65 -11.01
C GLY A 24 12.90 -3.16 -11.17
N VAL A 25 11.88 -2.36 -10.79
CA VAL A 25 10.46 -2.69 -10.96
C VAL A 25 10.10 -2.80 -12.45
N VAL A 26 10.53 -1.85 -13.27
CA VAL A 26 10.32 -1.86 -14.74
C VAL A 26 10.96 -3.12 -15.36
N THR A 27 12.19 -3.42 -14.98
CA THR A 27 12.90 -4.62 -15.47
C THR A 27 12.20 -5.91 -15.05
N LEU A 28 11.77 -6.00 -13.78
CA LEU A 28 11.04 -7.16 -13.28
C LEU A 28 9.71 -7.34 -14.02
N SER A 29 8.97 -6.26 -14.27
CA SER A 29 7.70 -6.26 -15.00
C SER A 29 7.91 -6.75 -16.44
N PHE A 30 8.97 -6.31 -17.12
CA PHE A 30 9.35 -6.82 -18.44
C PHE A 30 9.74 -8.31 -18.39
N CYS A 31 10.54 -8.72 -17.41
CA CYS A 31 10.91 -10.12 -17.23
C CYS A 31 9.69 -11.01 -17.04
N LEU A 32 8.68 -10.56 -16.31
CA LEU A 32 7.41 -11.27 -16.17
C LEU A 32 6.74 -11.49 -17.54
N GLN A 33 6.72 -10.48 -18.42
CA GLN A 33 6.15 -10.63 -19.76
C GLN A 33 6.91 -11.66 -20.62
N VAL A 34 8.23 -11.74 -20.48
CA VAL A 34 9.06 -12.58 -21.34
C VAL A 34 9.19 -14.02 -20.82
N PHE A 35 9.28 -14.19 -19.49
CA PHE A 35 9.61 -15.49 -18.88
C PHE A 35 8.42 -16.30 -18.36
N THR A 36 7.19 -15.77 -18.47
CA THR A 36 5.97 -16.55 -18.07
C THR A 36 5.72 -17.76 -18.96
N GLY A 37 6.40 -17.89 -20.09
CA GLY A 37 6.21 -19.00 -21.04
C GLY A 37 4.88 -18.93 -21.81
N THR A 38 4.09 -17.89 -21.61
CA THR A 38 2.84 -17.64 -22.31
C THR A 38 3.09 -16.76 -23.52
N ASP A 39 2.66 -17.18 -24.70
CA ASP A 39 2.76 -16.37 -25.91
C ASP A 39 1.56 -15.40 -25.98
N PRO A 40 1.77 -14.08 -25.86
CA PRO A 40 0.69 -13.11 -25.95
C PRO A 40 -0.06 -13.14 -27.29
N ALA A 41 0.65 -13.43 -28.40
CA ALA A 41 0.04 -13.53 -29.73
C ALA A 41 -0.94 -14.70 -29.80
N GLU A 42 -0.53 -15.87 -29.31
CA GLU A 42 -1.41 -17.04 -29.23
C GLU A 42 -2.65 -16.77 -28.39
N MET A 43 -2.48 -16.13 -27.23
CA MET A 43 -3.60 -15.80 -26.36
C MET A 43 -4.60 -14.83 -27.00
N ILE A 44 -4.11 -13.78 -27.65
CA ILE A 44 -4.95 -12.79 -28.34
C ILE A 44 -5.77 -13.45 -29.45
N VAL A 45 -5.12 -14.29 -30.27
CA VAL A 45 -5.75 -14.91 -31.44
C VAL A 45 -6.73 -16.00 -31.00
N ARG A 46 -6.33 -16.91 -30.07
CA ARG A 46 -7.19 -18.02 -29.59
C ARG A 46 -8.40 -17.52 -28.78
N LYS A 47 -8.32 -16.35 -28.17
CA LYS A 47 -9.46 -15.75 -27.47
C LYS A 47 -10.58 -15.35 -28.45
N VAL A 48 -10.24 -15.03 -29.70
CA VAL A 48 -11.20 -14.66 -30.75
C VAL A 48 -11.58 -15.88 -31.57
N ASN A 49 -10.62 -16.73 -31.89
CA ASN A 49 -10.81 -17.93 -32.68
C ASN A 49 -10.04 -19.10 -32.07
N VAL A 50 -10.76 -20.00 -31.41
CA VAL A 50 -10.16 -21.18 -30.77
C VAL A 50 -9.42 -22.09 -31.77
N PHE A 51 -9.84 -22.08 -33.04
CA PHE A 51 -9.25 -22.84 -34.12
C PHE A 51 -8.25 -22.03 -34.98
N ALA A 52 -7.63 -21.03 -34.38
CA ALA A 52 -6.65 -20.18 -35.06
C ALA A 52 -5.49 -21.01 -35.64
N THR A 53 -5.08 -20.66 -36.85
CA THR A 53 -3.93 -21.27 -37.54
C THR A 53 -2.62 -20.64 -37.03
N GLU A 54 -1.51 -21.38 -37.16
CA GLU A 54 -0.17 -20.86 -36.83
C GLU A 54 0.17 -19.59 -37.62
N GLU A 55 -0.30 -19.46 -38.87
CA GLU A 55 -0.12 -18.26 -39.68
C GLU A 55 -0.78 -17.04 -39.06
N GLN A 56 -1.98 -17.20 -38.49
CA GLN A 56 -2.69 -16.11 -37.81
C GLN A 56 -1.98 -15.68 -36.53
N ILE A 57 -1.44 -16.66 -35.78
CA ILE A 57 -0.66 -16.40 -34.57
C ILE A 57 0.64 -15.68 -34.93
N GLN A 58 1.33 -16.14 -35.97
CA GLN A 58 2.58 -15.55 -36.43
C GLN A 58 2.39 -14.09 -36.90
N ALA A 59 1.30 -13.80 -37.63
CA ALA A 59 0.98 -12.44 -38.07
C ALA A 59 0.82 -11.47 -36.86
N VAL A 60 0.14 -11.91 -35.82
CA VAL A 60 -0.01 -11.10 -34.58
C VAL A 60 1.31 -11.00 -33.80
N ARG A 61 2.14 -12.05 -33.83
CA ARG A 61 3.47 -12.04 -33.20
C ARG A 61 4.39 -11.02 -33.87
N GLU A 62 4.36 -10.93 -35.19
CA GLU A 62 5.10 -9.93 -35.97
C GLU A 62 4.55 -8.50 -35.69
N GLU A 63 3.22 -8.33 -35.69
CA GLU A 63 2.57 -7.05 -35.35
C GLU A 63 2.97 -6.54 -33.96
N LEU A 64 3.06 -7.44 -32.97
CA LEU A 64 3.45 -7.10 -31.60
C LEU A 64 4.99 -7.02 -31.40
N GLY A 65 5.79 -7.29 -32.44
CA GLY A 65 7.24 -7.26 -32.37
C GLY A 65 7.83 -8.31 -31.42
N LEU A 66 7.16 -9.43 -31.19
CA LEU A 66 7.58 -10.44 -30.23
C LEU A 66 8.78 -11.27 -30.73
N ASP A 67 9.05 -11.26 -32.01
CA ASP A 67 10.20 -11.92 -32.64
C ASP A 67 11.48 -11.07 -32.60
N ALA A 68 11.40 -9.82 -32.16
CA ALA A 68 12.55 -8.96 -32.03
C ALA A 68 13.53 -9.45 -30.93
N PRO A 69 14.83 -9.18 -31.06
CA PRO A 69 15.81 -9.54 -30.05
C PRO A 69 15.45 -9.01 -28.65
N PHE A 70 15.75 -9.78 -27.60
CA PHE A 70 15.44 -9.44 -26.21
C PHE A 70 15.78 -7.98 -25.83
N LEU A 71 16.94 -7.51 -26.25
CA LEU A 71 17.42 -6.17 -25.91
C LEU A 71 16.59 -5.06 -26.60
N GLU A 72 16.16 -5.30 -27.82
CA GLU A 72 15.29 -4.39 -28.57
C GLU A 72 13.91 -4.30 -27.90
N ARG A 73 13.28 -5.44 -27.60
CA ARG A 73 12.02 -5.50 -26.86
C ARG A 73 12.13 -4.81 -25.50
N TYR A 74 13.25 -4.98 -24.78
CA TYR A 74 13.47 -4.33 -23.50
C TYR A 74 13.56 -2.80 -23.62
N THR A 75 14.31 -2.30 -24.64
CA THR A 75 14.42 -0.85 -24.85
C THR A 75 13.10 -0.23 -25.28
N ASP A 76 12.31 -0.93 -26.09
CA ASP A 76 11.00 -0.45 -26.53
C ASP A 76 9.97 -0.50 -25.37
N TYR A 77 10.04 -1.52 -24.52
CA TYR A 77 9.26 -1.54 -23.29
C TYR A 77 9.58 -0.35 -22.37
N ILE A 78 10.87 -0.04 -22.16
CA ILE A 78 11.26 1.14 -21.36
C ILE A 78 10.72 2.44 -21.99
N LYS A 79 10.83 2.60 -23.30
CA LYS A 79 10.26 3.77 -24.00
C LYS A 79 8.75 3.85 -23.81
N GLY A 80 8.04 2.73 -23.98
CA GLY A 80 6.60 2.62 -23.73
C GLY A 80 6.24 3.06 -22.31
N VAL A 81 6.90 2.52 -21.29
CA VAL A 81 6.69 2.92 -19.89
C VAL A 81 6.90 4.43 -19.67
N LEU A 82 7.95 5.01 -20.29
CA LEU A 82 8.24 6.45 -20.15
C LEU A 82 7.23 7.34 -20.87
N THR A 83 6.57 6.84 -21.93
CA THR A 83 5.52 7.55 -22.67
C THR A 83 4.11 7.23 -22.15
N GLY A 84 3.99 6.31 -21.20
CA GLY A 84 2.70 5.86 -20.65
C GLY A 84 2.01 4.79 -21.48
N ASP A 85 2.70 4.19 -22.44
CA ASP A 85 2.22 3.03 -23.18
C ASP A 85 2.65 1.75 -22.48
N LEU A 86 1.69 1.10 -21.81
CA LEU A 86 1.86 -0.17 -21.10
C LEU A 86 1.36 -1.37 -21.91
N GLY A 87 1.08 -1.15 -23.19
CA GLY A 87 0.47 -2.14 -24.07
C GLY A 87 -1.06 -2.19 -23.98
N THR A 88 -1.63 -3.14 -24.70
CA THR A 88 -3.07 -3.35 -24.79
C THR A 88 -3.48 -4.60 -24.03
N ALA A 89 -4.44 -4.48 -23.12
CA ALA A 89 -4.97 -5.58 -22.34
C ALA A 89 -5.57 -6.66 -23.25
N ILE A 90 -5.19 -7.91 -23.02
CA ILE A 90 -5.70 -9.08 -23.77
C ILE A 90 -7.19 -9.28 -23.46
N THR A 91 -7.62 -8.90 -22.27
CA THR A 91 -8.96 -9.16 -21.73
C THR A 91 -10.04 -8.37 -22.46
N ASN A 92 -9.87 -7.06 -22.58
CA ASN A 92 -10.88 -6.13 -23.12
C ASN A 92 -10.41 -5.32 -24.34
N ARG A 93 -9.18 -5.53 -24.81
CA ARG A 93 -8.55 -4.82 -25.93
C ARG A 93 -8.46 -3.30 -25.75
N GLN A 94 -8.45 -2.84 -24.50
CA GLN A 94 -8.21 -1.44 -24.17
C GLN A 94 -6.75 -1.22 -23.76
N PRO A 95 -6.21 0.00 -23.91
CA PRO A 95 -4.90 0.33 -23.36
C PRO A 95 -4.87 0.06 -21.85
N VAL A 96 -3.84 -0.65 -21.39
CA VAL A 96 -3.67 -0.98 -19.94
C VAL A 96 -3.68 0.27 -19.08
N ILE A 97 -3.10 1.36 -19.58
CA ILE A 97 -3.05 2.63 -18.84
C ILE A 97 -4.45 3.22 -18.58
N GLU A 98 -5.43 3.00 -19.47
CA GLU A 98 -6.80 3.46 -19.26
C GLU A 98 -7.50 2.64 -18.18
N ASN A 99 -7.41 1.31 -18.24
CA ASN A 99 -7.92 0.45 -17.18
C ASN A 99 -7.34 0.83 -15.80
N ILE A 100 -6.04 1.14 -15.76
CA ILE A 100 -5.37 1.56 -14.51
C ILE A 100 -5.87 2.94 -14.07
N LYS A 101 -6.07 3.89 -14.98
CA LYS A 101 -6.60 5.23 -14.64
C LYS A 101 -7.99 5.17 -14.02
N ASP A 102 -8.81 4.23 -14.45
CA ASP A 102 -10.15 4.05 -13.90
C ASP A 102 -10.12 3.35 -12.53
N ALA A 103 -9.28 2.33 -12.39
CA ALA A 103 -9.19 1.52 -11.17
C ALA A 103 -8.40 2.19 -10.03
N LEU A 104 -7.30 2.89 -10.35
CA LEU A 104 -6.38 3.44 -9.36
C LEU A 104 -7.02 4.44 -8.38
N PRO A 105 -7.88 5.39 -8.79
CA PRO A 105 -8.50 6.34 -7.87
C PRO A 105 -9.33 5.67 -6.78
N VAL A 106 -10.00 4.56 -7.10
CA VAL A 106 -10.83 3.80 -6.15
C VAL A 106 -9.95 3.15 -5.09
N THR A 107 -8.86 2.48 -5.50
CA THR A 107 -7.87 1.93 -4.57
C THR A 107 -7.19 3.01 -3.72
N CYS A 108 -6.84 4.15 -4.33
CA CYS A 108 -6.28 5.29 -3.58
C CYS A 108 -7.24 5.79 -2.50
N MET A 109 -8.52 5.94 -2.82
CA MET A 109 -9.54 6.37 -1.85
C MET A 109 -9.69 5.35 -0.72
N LEU A 110 -9.72 4.05 -1.04
CA LEU A 110 -9.79 2.97 -0.08
C LEU A 110 -8.58 2.99 0.87
N VAL A 111 -7.37 3.12 0.34
CA VAL A 111 -6.13 3.19 1.12
C VAL A 111 -6.08 4.44 2.01
N VAL A 112 -6.49 5.59 1.49
CA VAL A 112 -6.54 6.85 2.29
C VAL A 112 -7.54 6.71 3.44
N MET A 113 -8.72 6.12 3.21
CA MET A 113 -9.68 5.87 4.28
C MET A 113 -9.16 4.88 5.31
N ALA A 114 -8.52 3.78 4.89
CA ALA A 114 -7.91 2.82 5.79
C ALA A 114 -6.82 3.48 6.64
N MET A 115 -5.96 4.31 6.04
CA MET A 115 -4.93 5.05 6.75
C MET A 115 -5.49 6.07 7.75
N ALA A 116 -6.62 6.71 7.43
CA ALA A 116 -7.31 7.59 8.38
C ALA A 116 -7.73 6.83 9.65
N TRP A 117 -8.35 5.65 9.49
CA TRP A 117 -8.67 4.76 10.61
C TRP A 117 -7.42 4.34 11.39
N VAL A 118 -6.35 3.94 10.69
CA VAL A 118 -5.07 3.55 11.30
C VAL A 118 -4.53 4.66 12.19
N VAL A 119 -4.43 5.89 11.68
CA VAL A 119 -3.87 7.01 12.43
C VAL A 119 -4.73 7.34 13.65
N ILE A 120 -6.05 7.48 13.45
CA ILE A 120 -6.97 7.88 14.53
C ILE A 120 -6.97 6.84 15.66
N PHE A 121 -7.23 5.58 15.35
CA PHE A 121 -7.37 4.53 16.37
C PHE A 121 -6.04 4.13 17.00
N THR A 122 -4.94 4.16 16.27
CA THR A 122 -3.60 3.92 16.84
C THR A 122 -3.28 4.93 17.94
N VAL A 123 -3.49 6.22 17.67
CA VAL A 123 -3.19 7.28 18.64
C VAL A 123 -4.13 7.18 19.84
N LEU A 124 -5.43 6.97 19.63
CA LEU A 124 -6.41 6.85 20.70
C LEU A 124 -6.13 5.65 21.61
N ILE A 125 -5.94 4.45 21.02
CA ILE A 125 -5.69 3.22 21.79
C ILE A 125 -4.38 3.33 22.57
N ALA A 126 -3.29 3.79 21.95
CA ALA A 126 -2.01 3.94 22.60
C ALA A 126 -2.07 4.94 23.78
N ALA A 127 -2.69 6.11 23.59
CA ALA A 127 -2.81 7.12 24.62
C ALA A 127 -3.64 6.64 25.82
N ILE A 128 -4.84 6.09 25.56
CA ILE A 128 -5.72 5.60 26.64
C ILE A 128 -5.08 4.42 27.39
N SER A 129 -4.41 3.49 26.67
CA SER A 129 -3.71 2.36 27.28
C SER A 129 -2.59 2.78 28.21
N VAL A 130 -1.90 3.89 27.88
CA VAL A 130 -0.82 4.41 28.72
C VAL A 130 -1.35 5.14 29.96
N ILE A 131 -2.38 5.98 29.80
CA ILE A 131 -3.02 6.72 30.91
C ILE A 131 -3.59 5.72 31.95
N ARG A 132 -4.16 4.62 31.47
CA ARG A 132 -4.76 3.55 32.29
C ARG A 132 -3.84 2.31 32.40
N LYS A 133 -2.53 2.52 32.41
CA LYS A 133 -1.52 1.47 32.44
C LYS A 133 -1.79 0.45 33.56
N GLY A 134 -1.83 -0.85 33.19
CA GLY A 134 -2.10 -1.96 34.10
C GLY A 134 -3.57 -2.13 34.51
N GLY A 135 -4.47 -1.22 34.05
CA GLY A 135 -5.90 -1.35 34.26
C GLY A 135 -6.56 -2.37 33.31
N ILE A 136 -7.85 -2.61 33.53
CA ILE A 136 -8.66 -3.55 32.72
C ILE A 136 -8.61 -3.16 31.24
N PHE A 137 -8.79 -1.87 30.91
CA PHE A 137 -8.73 -1.39 29.54
C PHE A 137 -7.40 -1.70 28.84
N ASP A 138 -6.28 -1.43 29.49
CA ASP A 138 -4.95 -1.71 28.94
C ASP A 138 -4.74 -3.22 28.69
N ASN A 139 -5.19 -4.07 29.61
CA ASN A 139 -5.06 -5.51 29.49
C ASN A 139 -5.97 -6.06 28.35
N VAL A 140 -7.22 -5.61 28.29
CA VAL A 140 -8.16 -6.00 27.24
C VAL A 140 -7.65 -5.56 25.87
N MET A 141 -7.20 -4.30 25.72
CA MET A 141 -6.66 -3.81 24.45
C MET A 141 -5.42 -4.58 23.99
N ARG A 142 -4.55 -5.00 24.93
CA ARG A 142 -3.40 -5.86 24.58
C ARG A 142 -3.85 -7.20 24.00
N ILE A 143 -4.86 -7.84 24.59
CA ILE A 143 -5.42 -9.10 24.09
C ILE A 143 -6.08 -8.89 22.74
N ILE A 144 -6.92 -7.87 22.57
CA ILE A 144 -7.59 -7.53 21.31
C ILE A 144 -6.55 -7.26 20.21
N CYS A 145 -5.49 -6.51 20.51
CA CYS A 145 -4.43 -6.25 19.54
C CYS A 145 -3.67 -7.53 19.14
N ILE A 146 -3.45 -8.48 20.06
CA ILE A 146 -2.82 -9.76 19.73
C ILE A 146 -3.72 -10.56 18.76
N ILE A 147 -5.01 -10.67 19.09
CA ILE A 147 -5.99 -11.36 18.25
C ILE A 147 -6.09 -10.66 16.88
N GLY A 148 -6.20 -9.33 16.86
CA GLY A 148 -6.38 -8.56 15.63
C GLY A 148 -5.20 -8.62 14.67
N ILE A 149 -3.97 -8.87 15.15
CA ILE A 149 -2.81 -9.11 14.29
C ILE A 149 -2.89 -10.49 13.62
N CYS A 150 -3.47 -11.47 14.29
CA CYS A 150 -3.58 -12.84 13.77
C CYS A 150 -4.72 -12.98 12.74
N VAL A 151 -5.65 -12.04 12.69
CA VAL A 151 -6.82 -12.09 11.81
C VAL A 151 -6.45 -11.56 10.42
N PRO A 152 -6.58 -12.37 9.35
CA PRO A 152 -6.38 -11.87 7.99
C PRO A 152 -7.41 -10.82 7.61
N SER A 153 -6.98 -9.75 6.92
CA SER A 153 -7.87 -8.64 6.51
C SER A 153 -9.04 -9.09 5.64
N PHE A 154 -8.82 -10.03 4.71
CA PHE A 154 -9.88 -10.57 3.85
C PHE A 154 -10.93 -11.36 4.64
N TRP A 155 -10.52 -12.11 5.67
CA TRP A 155 -11.45 -12.85 6.53
C TRP A 155 -12.28 -11.89 7.38
N LEU A 156 -11.65 -10.84 7.92
CA LEU A 156 -12.38 -9.76 8.61
C LEU A 156 -13.34 -9.05 7.66
N ALA A 157 -12.94 -8.83 6.41
CA ALA A 157 -13.78 -8.26 5.35
C ALA A 157 -15.06 -9.10 5.14
N LEU A 158 -14.92 -10.42 5.03
CA LEU A 158 -16.05 -11.35 4.90
C LEU A 158 -16.99 -11.30 6.11
N ILE A 159 -16.46 -11.26 7.33
CA ILE A 159 -17.27 -11.13 8.55
C ILE A 159 -18.03 -9.81 8.56
N LEU A 160 -17.36 -8.69 8.26
CA LEU A 160 -17.99 -7.38 8.24
C LEU A 160 -19.06 -7.29 7.14
N LEU A 161 -18.78 -7.81 5.95
CA LEU A 161 -19.74 -7.89 4.86
C LEU A 161 -20.98 -8.70 5.28
N THR A 162 -20.77 -9.89 5.83
CA THR A 162 -21.87 -10.77 6.26
C THR A 162 -22.69 -10.10 7.37
N ALA A 163 -22.06 -9.53 8.37
CA ALA A 163 -22.75 -8.93 9.51
C ALA A 163 -23.52 -7.65 9.12
N PHE A 164 -22.88 -6.74 8.36
CA PHE A 164 -23.39 -5.38 8.17
C PHE A 164 -23.97 -5.10 6.78
N ALA A 165 -23.82 -6.01 5.83
CA ALA A 165 -24.44 -5.89 4.52
C ALA A 165 -25.50 -6.98 4.26
N VAL A 166 -25.34 -8.19 4.84
CA VAL A 166 -26.28 -9.30 4.63
C VAL A 166 -27.26 -9.43 5.81
N GLN A 167 -26.76 -9.58 7.04
CA GLN A 167 -27.62 -9.79 8.22
C GLN A 167 -28.28 -8.50 8.72
N ILE A 168 -27.52 -7.42 8.80
CA ILE A 168 -27.99 -6.10 9.21
C ILE A 168 -27.72 -5.15 8.05
N PRO A 169 -28.65 -4.99 7.07
CA PRO A 169 -28.39 -4.32 5.78
C PRO A 169 -28.23 -2.80 5.91
N ILE A 170 -27.17 -2.36 6.62
CA ILE A 170 -26.78 -0.95 6.73
C ILE A 170 -25.92 -0.51 5.53
N PHE A 171 -25.14 -1.45 4.98
CA PHE A 171 -24.26 -1.25 3.83
C PHE A 171 -24.67 -2.12 2.66
N SER A 172 -24.26 -1.74 1.45
CA SER A 172 -24.48 -2.55 0.24
C SER A 172 -23.49 -3.72 0.19
N VAL A 173 -23.94 -4.86 -0.35
CA VAL A 173 -23.08 -6.03 -0.60
C VAL A 173 -22.08 -5.74 -1.71
N ILE A 174 -22.53 -5.06 -2.77
CA ILE A 174 -21.69 -4.66 -3.92
C ILE A 174 -21.36 -3.18 -3.73
N SER A 175 -20.08 -2.84 -3.87
CA SER A 175 -19.64 -1.45 -3.80
C SER A 175 -20.10 -0.67 -5.04
N ASP A 176 -20.69 0.50 -4.80
CA ASP A 176 -21.05 1.49 -5.83
C ASP A 176 -19.94 2.56 -6.02
N GLY A 177 -18.78 2.37 -5.39
CA GLY A 177 -17.69 3.33 -5.39
C GLY A 177 -17.92 4.56 -4.51
N SER A 178 -19.05 4.63 -3.81
CA SER A 178 -19.35 5.74 -2.89
C SER A 178 -18.49 5.67 -1.62
N PHE A 179 -18.32 6.82 -0.98
CA PHE A 179 -17.60 6.88 0.31
C PHE A 179 -18.21 5.92 1.35
N LYS A 180 -19.53 5.76 1.35
CA LYS A 180 -20.25 4.86 2.27
C LYS A 180 -19.88 3.40 2.03
N SER A 181 -19.81 2.97 0.78
CA SER A 181 -19.51 1.57 0.42
C SER A 181 -18.05 1.19 0.74
N LEU A 182 -17.14 2.17 0.84
CA LEU A 182 -15.74 1.95 1.18
C LEU A 182 -15.45 1.91 2.69
N ILE A 183 -16.43 2.19 3.57
CA ILE A 183 -16.23 2.18 5.03
C ILE A 183 -15.85 0.77 5.53
N LEU A 184 -16.67 -0.24 5.25
CA LEU A 184 -16.39 -1.60 5.73
C LEU A 184 -15.05 -2.16 5.20
N PRO A 185 -14.76 -2.09 3.89
CA PRO A 185 -13.48 -2.56 3.36
C PRO A 185 -12.29 -1.81 3.96
N SER A 186 -12.38 -0.48 4.13
CA SER A 186 -11.30 0.31 4.73
C SER A 186 -11.05 -0.06 6.20
N VAL A 187 -12.11 -0.36 6.98
CA VAL A 187 -11.99 -0.85 8.36
C VAL A 187 -11.35 -2.23 8.39
N ALA A 188 -11.74 -3.14 7.50
CA ALA A 188 -11.15 -4.48 7.42
C ALA A 188 -9.64 -4.43 7.16
N MET A 189 -9.20 -3.54 6.27
CA MET A 189 -7.77 -3.31 5.99
C MET A 189 -7.04 -2.65 7.16
N ALA A 190 -7.69 -1.75 7.88
CA ALA A 190 -7.08 -0.96 8.93
C ALA A 190 -6.84 -1.74 10.24
N VAL A 191 -7.74 -2.64 10.64
CA VAL A 191 -7.73 -3.28 11.96
C VAL A 191 -6.40 -3.99 12.28
N PRO A 192 -5.83 -4.87 11.44
CA PRO A 192 -4.54 -5.51 11.74
C PRO A 192 -3.42 -4.49 11.94
N ILE A 193 -3.39 -3.44 11.12
CA ILE A 193 -2.37 -2.38 11.18
C ILE A 193 -2.54 -1.55 12.46
N ILE A 194 -3.77 -1.18 12.83
CA ILE A 194 -4.07 -0.49 14.10
C ILE A 194 -3.51 -1.30 15.27
N CYS A 195 -3.74 -2.60 15.28
CA CYS A 195 -3.30 -3.49 16.34
C CYS A 195 -1.76 -3.53 16.48
N ILE A 196 -1.03 -3.54 15.36
CA ILE A 196 0.44 -3.48 15.37
C ILE A 196 0.92 -2.09 15.81
N ALA A 197 0.42 -1.05 15.16
CA ALA A 197 0.88 0.32 15.35
C ALA A 197 0.56 0.86 16.76
N ALA A 198 -0.60 0.51 17.32
CA ALA A 198 -0.97 0.89 18.69
C ALA A 198 -0.02 0.29 19.73
N ARG A 199 0.43 -0.94 19.56
CA ARG A 199 1.41 -1.58 20.44
C ARG A 199 2.78 -0.91 20.37
N VAL A 200 3.22 -0.57 19.16
CA VAL A 200 4.51 0.12 18.95
C VAL A 200 4.45 1.54 19.52
N LEU A 201 3.41 2.30 19.23
CA LEU A 201 3.24 3.65 19.77
C LEU A 201 3.11 3.62 21.30
N ARG A 202 2.35 2.67 21.86
CA ARG A 202 2.26 2.47 23.32
C ARG A 202 3.64 2.23 23.95
N ALA A 203 4.47 1.38 23.34
CA ALA A 203 5.83 1.13 23.82
C ALA A 203 6.71 2.38 23.75
N ALA A 204 6.63 3.15 22.67
CA ALA A 204 7.34 4.40 22.51
C ALA A 204 6.92 5.43 23.58
N VAL A 205 5.61 5.60 23.81
CA VAL A 205 5.07 6.51 24.85
C VAL A 205 5.53 6.07 26.24
N LEU A 206 5.53 4.78 26.56
CA LEU A 206 6.01 4.26 27.85
C LEU A 206 7.51 4.50 28.05
N ASN A 207 8.31 4.50 27.00
CA ASN A 207 9.73 4.84 27.08
C ASN A 207 9.93 6.33 27.31
N GLU A 208 9.19 7.19 26.60
CA GLU A 208 9.22 8.63 26.79
C GLU A 208 8.79 9.08 28.19
N LEU A 209 7.87 8.34 28.83
CA LEU A 209 7.45 8.61 30.22
C LEU A 209 8.56 8.45 31.27
N LYS A 210 9.71 7.87 30.88
CA LYS A 210 10.89 7.75 31.77
C LYS A 210 11.85 8.93 31.64
N SER A 211 11.58 9.88 30.75
CA SER A 211 12.44 11.03 30.49
C SER A 211 12.38 12.08 31.62
N ASP A 212 13.46 12.83 31.79
CA ASP A 212 13.60 13.83 32.85
C ASP A 212 12.55 14.94 32.78
N TYR A 213 12.16 15.37 31.56
CA TYR A 213 11.13 16.37 31.39
C TYR A 213 9.77 15.94 31.95
N VAL A 214 9.46 14.65 31.95
CA VAL A 214 8.22 14.09 32.52
C VAL A 214 8.26 14.20 34.05
N THR A 215 9.42 13.90 34.65
CA THR A 215 9.62 14.07 36.10
C THR A 215 9.45 15.53 36.51
N TYR A 216 9.99 16.45 35.71
CA TYR A 216 9.82 17.89 35.93
C TYR A 216 8.35 18.34 35.80
N ALA A 217 7.65 17.85 34.77
CA ALA A 217 6.22 18.15 34.56
C ALA A 217 5.35 17.66 35.73
N ARG A 218 5.65 16.45 36.27
CA ARG A 218 4.97 15.93 37.47
C ARG A 218 5.22 16.80 38.72
N ALA A 219 6.46 17.27 38.90
CA ALA A 219 6.80 18.16 40.01
C ALA A 219 6.05 19.51 39.91
N ARG A 220 5.67 19.94 38.73
CA ARG A 220 4.81 21.12 38.46
C ARG A 220 3.31 20.85 38.66
N GLY A 221 2.91 19.62 39.00
CA GLY A 221 1.52 19.28 39.30
C GLY A 221 0.67 18.90 38.07
N PHE A 222 1.27 18.67 36.87
CA PHE A 222 0.52 18.21 35.71
C PHE A 222 -0.01 16.78 35.91
N SER A 223 -1.27 16.55 35.52
CA SER A 223 -1.87 15.21 35.54
C SER A 223 -1.24 14.30 34.47
N ASN A 224 -1.33 12.98 34.67
CA ASN A 224 -0.82 12.01 33.69
C ASN A 224 -1.41 12.23 32.28
N ALA A 225 -2.69 12.58 32.18
CA ALA A 225 -3.33 12.86 30.88
C ALA A 225 -2.70 14.09 30.20
N GLN A 226 -2.51 15.21 30.95
CA GLN A 226 -1.88 16.42 30.42
C GLN A 226 -0.45 16.15 29.95
N ILE A 227 0.32 15.36 30.70
CA ILE A 227 1.68 14.98 30.31
C ILE A 227 1.68 14.14 29.05
N VAL A 228 0.80 13.11 28.98
CA VAL A 228 0.74 12.21 27.84
C VAL A 228 0.31 12.94 26.57
N TYR A 229 -0.80 13.69 26.59
CA TYR A 229 -1.31 14.38 25.40
C TYR A 229 -0.50 15.63 25.05
N GLY A 230 0.04 16.36 26.03
CA GLY A 230 0.76 17.60 25.80
C GLY A 230 2.14 17.42 25.20
N GLU A 231 2.95 16.52 25.78
CA GLU A 231 4.38 16.43 25.46
C GLU A 231 4.82 15.04 25.02
N VAL A 232 4.44 13.98 25.77
CA VAL A 232 4.98 12.64 25.57
C VAL A 232 4.53 12.03 24.25
N LEU A 233 3.26 12.18 23.90
CA LEU A 233 2.72 11.67 22.65
C LEU A 233 3.40 12.32 21.43
N ARG A 234 3.62 13.64 21.49
CA ARG A 234 4.32 14.37 20.44
C ARG A 234 5.74 13.85 20.19
N ASN A 235 6.45 13.49 21.26
CA ASN A 235 7.82 12.97 21.19
C ASN A 235 7.84 11.49 20.76
N ALA A 236 6.79 10.70 21.05
CA ALA A 236 6.65 9.31 20.67
C ALA A 236 6.14 9.11 19.22
N LEU A 237 5.37 10.07 18.66
CA LEU A 237 4.77 10.00 17.32
C LEU A 237 5.75 9.65 16.18
N PRO A 238 7.01 10.12 16.16
CA PRO A 238 7.95 9.76 15.09
C PRO A 238 8.11 8.25 14.87
N ALA A 239 8.01 7.45 15.94
CA ALA A 239 8.05 6.00 15.82
C ALA A 239 6.82 5.43 15.08
N ALA A 240 5.64 6.02 15.29
CA ALA A 240 4.41 5.61 14.60
C ALA A 240 4.36 6.13 13.15
N ILE A 241 4.85 7.34 12.88
CA ILE A 241 4.86 7.93 11.54
C ILE A 241 5.65 7.05 10.56
N THR A 242 6.79 6.53 10.98
CA THR A 242 7.58 5.59 10.15
C THR A 242 6.77 4.35 9.79
N LEU A 243 6.03 3.79 10.75
CA LEU A 243 5.15 2.64 10.53
C LEU A 243 3.99 3.00 9.60
N PHE A 244 3.29 4.11 9.84
CA PHE A 244 2.16 4.53 9.01
C PHE A 244 2.56 4.63 7.54
N ALA A 245 3.72 5.15 7.30
CA ALA A 245 4.26 5.30 5.98
C ALA A 245 4.58 3.96 5.30
N GLN A 246 5.19 3.02 6.00
CA GLN A 246 5.43 1.66 5.50
C GLN A 246 4.13 0.93 5.21
N TYR A 247 3.14 1.04 6.11
CA TYR A 247 1.85 0.39 5.91
C TYR A 247 1.00 1.04 4.82
N CYS A 248 1.12 2.34 4.58
CA CYS A 248 0.47 2.99 3.45
C CYS A 248 0.88 2.34 2.13
N ALA A 249 2.19 2.12 1.94
CA ALA A 249 2.69 1.42 0.77
C ALA A 249 2.22 -0.05 0.69
N ALA A 250 2.22 -0.77 1.83
CA ALA A 250 1.79 -2.15 1.89
C ALA A 250 0.29 -2.34 1.60
N LEU A 251 -0.55 -1.37 1.96
CA LEU A 251 -1.99 -1.42 1.73
C LEU A 251 -2.35 -1.53 0.24
N PHE A 252 -1.59 -0.88 -0.66
CA PHE A 252 -1.80 -1.03 -2.10
C PHE A 252 -1.60 -2.48 -2.57
N GLY A 253 -0.59 -3.18 -2.03
CA GLY A 253 -0.34 -4.59 -2.38
C GLY A 253 -1.34 -5.56 -1.77
N THR A 254 -1.96 -5.21 -0.63
CA THR A 254 -2.89 -6.09 0.08
C THR A 254 -4.36 -5.75 -0.16
N SER A 255 -4.67 -4.66 -0.88
CA SER A 255 -6.04 -4.25 -1.17
C SER A 255 -6.79 -5.25 -2.04
N ALA A 256 -6.11 -5.94 -2.95
CA ALA A 256 -6.70 -6.84 -3.94
C ALA A 256 -7.69 -7.85 -3.33
N LEU A 257 -7.30 -8.51 -2.23
CA LEU A 257 -8.15 -9.50 -1.56
C LEU A 257 -9.40 -8.87 -0.91
N VAL A 258 -9.28 -7.64 -0.40
CA VAL A 258 -10.42 -6.93 0.19
C VAL A 258 -11.31 -6.35 -0.89
N GLU A 259 -10.73 -5.81 -1.95
CA GLU A 259 -11.44 -5.34 -3.14
C GLU A 259 -12.28 -6.45 -3.76
N SER A 260 -11.74 -7.68 -3.86
CA SER A 260 -12.49 -8.82 -4.41
C SER A 260 -13.67 -9.24 -3.53
N VAL A 261 -13.52 -9.20 -2.19
CA VAL A 261 -14.62 -9.52 -1.25
C VAL A 261 -15.80 -8.56 -1.39
N PHE A 262 -15.54 -7.27 -1.60
CA PHE A 262 -16.57 -6.23 -1.73
C PHE A 262 -16.89 -5.88 -3.18
N SER A 263 -16.35 -6.61 -4.17
CA SER A 263 -16.52 -6.33 -5.61
C SER A 263 -16.19 -4.87 -5.98
N ILE A 264 -15.13 -4.33 -5.38
CA ILE A 264 -14.65 -2.96 -5.64
C ILE A 264 -13.81 -2.97 -6.88
N GLN A 265 -14.19 -2.22 -7.91
CA GLN A 265 -13.44 -2.11 -9.17
C GLN A 265 -12.19 -1.23 -8.99
N GLY A 266 -11.21 -1.78 -8.26
CA GLY A 266 -9.93 -1.14 -7.97
C GLY A 266 -8.76 -1.80 -8.70
N LEU A 267 -7.55 -1.25 -8.49
CA LEU A 267 -6.32 -1.74 -9.11
C LEU A 267 -5.99 -3.18 -8.68
N GLY A 268 -6.34 -3.56 -7.45
CA GLY A 268 -6.12 -4.91 -6.93
C GLY A 268 -7.00 -5.94 -7.63
N ILE A 269 -8.29 -5.65 -7.83
CA ILE A 269 -9.20 -6.54 -8.56
C ILE A 269 -8.81 -6.61 -10.04
N TYR A 270 -8.42 -5.49 -10.66
CA TYR A 270 -7.90 -5.48 -12.03
C TYR A 270 -6.67 -6.38 -12.19
N LEU A 271 -5.75 -6.36 -11.22
CA LEU A 271 -4.61 -7.28 -11.21
C LEU A 271 -5.06 -8.75 -11.10
N MET A 272 -6.02 -9.06 -10.20
CA MET A 272 -6.53 -10.42 -10.03
C MET A 272 -7.22 -10.93 -11.30
N GLU A 273 -8.10 -10.14 -11.91
CA GLU A 273 -8.78 -10.47 -13.16
C GLU A 273 -7.79 -10.65 -14.31
N SER A 274 -6.73 -9.83 -14.35
CA SER A 274 -5.63 -10.00 -15.30
C SER A 274 -4.88 -11.32 -15.07
N CYS A 275 -4.66 -11.73 -13.82
CA CYS A 275 -4.04 -13.02 -13.50
C CYS A 275 -4.93 -14.20 -13.90
N GLU A 276 -6.24 -14.14 -13.61
CA GLU A 276 -7.20 -15.20 -13.96
C GLU A 276 -7.33 -15.38 -15.47
N SER A 277 -7.29 -14.28 -16.22
CA SER A 277 -7.36 -14.27 -17.68
C SER A 277 -6.00 -14.43 -18.37
N MET A 278 -4.93 -14.59 -17.60
CA MET A 278 -3.54 -14.63 -18.06
C MET A 278 -3.14 -13.41 -18.94
N ASP A 279 -3.74 -12.25 -18.65
CA ASP A 279 -3.44 -11.00 -19.36
C ASP A 279 -2.10 -10.43 -18.88
N ILE A 280 -1.03 -10.78 -19.59
CA ILE A 280 0.34 -10.47 -19.20
C ILE A 280 0.62 -8.96 -19.21
N TYR A 281 -0.04 -8.19 -20.08
CA TYR A 281 0.09 -6.73 -20.13
C TYR A 281 -0.63 -6.08 -18.93
N GLY A 282 -1.83 -6.56 -18.60
CA GLY A 282 -2.57 -6.14 -17.41
C GLY A 282 -1.83 -6.45 -16.11
N ILE A 283 -1.27 -7.66 -16.00
CA ILE A 283 -0.46 -8.08 -14.83
C ILE A 283 0.76 -7.16 -14.68
N SER A 284 1.57 -7.03 -15.75
CA SER A 284 2.82 -6.27 -15.69
C SER A 284 2.59 -4.78 -15.45
N GLY A 285 1.57 -4.20 -16.09
CA GLY A 285 1.17 -2.80 -15.87
C GLY A 285 0.71 -2.54 -14.43
N SER A 286 -0.12 -3.43 -13.87
CA SER A 286 -0.58 -3.32 -12.48
C SER A 286 0.58 -3.45 -11.48
N ILE A 287 1.49 -4.42 -11.66
CA ILE A 287 2.68 -4.60 -10.82
C ILE A 287 3.59 -3.38 -10.91
N LEU A 288 3.79 -2.84 -12.11
CA LEU A 288 4.59 -1.64 -12.32
C LEU A 288 4.03 -0.45 -11.52
N VAL A 289 2.73 -0.18 -11.64
CA VAL A 289 2.09 0.94 -10.93
C VAL A 289 2.09 0.73 -9.42
N CYS A 290 1.77 -0.47 -8.94
CA CYS A 290 1.89 -0.80 -7.51
C CYS A 290 3.32 -0.60 -7.00
N GLY A 291 4.33 -1.03 -7.76
CA GLY A 291 5.74 -0.85 -7.41
C GLY A 291 6.15 0.62 -7.36
N VAL A 292 5.73 1.43 -8.34
CA VAL A 292 5.98 2.88 -8.35
C VAL A 292 5.33 3.55 -7.14
N LEU A 293 4.07 3.24 -6.85
CA LEU A 293 3.36 3.76 -5.68
C LEU A 293 4.05 3.35 -4.38
N PHE A 294 4.44 2.08 -4.25
CA PHE A 294 5.17 1.60 -3.09
C PHE A 294 6.45 2.41 -2.84
N VAL A 295 7.26 2.62 -3.87
CA VAL A 295 8.51 3.40 -3.79
C VAL A 295 8.23 4.87 -3.47
N LEU A 296 7.20 5.46 -4.10
CA LEU A 296 6.78 6.83 -3.85
C LEU A 296 6.37 7.05 -2.40
N PHE A 297 5.49 6.20 -1.87
CA PHE A 297 5.01 6.32 -0.49
C PHE A 297 6.12 6.07 0.53
N ASN A 298 7.00 5.08 0.32
CA ASN A 298 8.15 4.88 1.19
C ASN A 298 9.11 6.08 1.17
N THR A 299 9.35 6.68 0.00
CA THR A 299 10.20 7.88 -0.12
C THR A 299 9.57 9.09 0.60
N LEU A 300 8.28 9.30 0.41
CA LEU A 300 7.53 10.35 1.13
C LEU A 300 7.58 10.13 2.64
N ALA A 301 7.44 8.88 3.07
CA ALA A 301 7.58 8.46 4.46
C ALA A 301 8.91 8.84 5.08
N ASP A 302 9.99 8.52 4.38
CA ASP A 302 11.34 8.85 4.81
C ASP A 302 11.57 10.36 4.89
N LEU A 303 11.01 11.11 3.94
CA LEU A 303 11.06 12.57 3.94
C LEU A 303 10.31 13.15 5.14
N LEU A 304 9.09 12.72 5.39
CA LEU A 304 8.27 13.15 6.52
C LEU A 304 8.94 12.80 7.85
N SER A 305 9.42 11.57 8.02
CA SER A 305 10.13 11.14 9.23
C SER A 305 11.37 11.98 9.49
N SER A 306 12.12 12.32 8.44
CA SER A 306 13.32 13.16 8.57
C SER A 306 13.02 14.64 8.86
N ALA A 307 11.84 15.13 8.46
CA ALA A 307 11.39 16.50 8.73
C ALA A 307 10.87 16.65 10.17
N ILE A 308 10.13 15.66 10.66
CA ILE A 308 9.46 15.70 11.96
C ILE A 308 10.42 15.36 13.10
N CYS A 309 11.41 14.50 12.89
CA CYS A 309 12.34 14.06 13.92
C CYS A 309 13.80 14.37 13.57
N PRO A 310 14.34 15.54 14.02
CA PRO A 310 15.75 15.90 13.81
C PRO A 310 16.74 14.91 14.47
N ALA A 311 16.32 14.19 15.52
CA ALA A 311 17.12 13.15 16.19
C ALA A 311 17.30 11.88 15.34
N TYR A 312 16.35 11.55 14.48
CA TYR A 312 16.48 10.49 13.48
C TYR A 312 17.57 10.79 12.44
N ARG A 313 17.86 12.09 12.27
CA ARG A 313 18.91 12.63 11.40
C ARG A 313 20.32 12.18 11.81
N ARG A 314 20.53 11.77 13.08
CA ARG A 314 21.84 11.37 13.61
C ARG A 314 22.12 9.85 13.58
N LYS A 315 21.08 9.01 13.48
CA LYS A 315 21.23 7.53 13.51
C LYS A 315 21.41 6.87 12.14
N THR A 316 21.23 7.61 11.05
CA THR A 316 21.38 7.12 9.65
C THR A 316 22.65 7.64 8.98
N VAL A 317 23.67 7.93 9.76
CA VAL A 317 25.05 8.24 9.29
C VAL A 317 25.94 7.02 9.53
#